data_d39b951389b3e90d4b6652583af43103
#
_entry.id   d39b951389b3e90d4b6652583af43103
#
_cell.length_a   1.000
_cell.length_b   1.000
_cell.length_c   1.000
_cell.angle_alpha   90.00
_cell.angle_beta   90.00
_cell.angle_gamma   90.00
#
_symmetry.space_group_name_H-M   'P 1'
#
loop_
_entity.id
_entity.type
_entity.pdbx_description
1 polymer ?
#
loop_
_entity_poly.entity_id
_entity_poly.type
_entity_poly.pdbx_seq_one_letter_code
_entity_poly.pdbx_strand_id
1 'polypeptide(L)'
;MFKIVEKRKLAENIYEMKIAAERVARAALPGQFVIVCADEGGERIPLTIADYDVEAGTVTIVTQTIGHSTKKICALEAGDSLVDFAGPLGRPSEFVHMNEEELKSRKYLFVAGGVGTAPVYPQVKWLKQHGVDCDVIIGAKTKDMLIYIDEMSKVGNVHIATDDGTEGYKGMVTGLMKKLVEVEGRKYDECVCIGPMIMMKFVCLTTKAWEMQTTVSLNALMVDGTGMCGACRVSVGGKTLFTCVDGPEFDGHQVDFDEAMRRQAMYKNQERLDNENREHKCNCYGK
;
A
#
# COMPACT_ATOMS: atom_id res chain seq x y z
N MET A 1 7.49 5.38 23.00
CA MET A 1 7.82 4.13 22.27
C MET A 1 6.52 3.40 21.98
N PHE A 2 6.41 2.78 20.84
CA PHE A 2 5.20 2.11 20.33
C PHE A 2 5.44 0.60 20.29
N LYS A 3 4.81 -0.12 21.22
CA LYS A 3 5.05 -1.55 21.41
C LYS A 3 4.46 -2.38 20.28
N ILE A 4 5.22 -3.35 19.79
CA ILE A 4 4.75 -4.39 18.87
C ILE A 4 3.99 -5.43 19.70
N VAL A 5 2.70 -5.56 19.47
CA VAL A 5 1.82 -6.49 20.21
C VAL A 5 1.86 -7.88 19.60
N GLU A 6 1.89 -7.91 18.27
CA GLU A 6 1.87 -9.15 17.49
C GLU A 6 2.71 -8.97 16.22
N LYS A 7 3.36 -10.05 15.80
CA LYS A 7 4.07 -10.13 14.51
C LYS A 7 3.71 -11.43 13.82
N ARG A 8 3.44 -11.35 12.52
CA ARG A 8 3.11 -12.50 11.67
C ARG A 8 3.90 -12.43 10.37
N LYS A 9 4.52 -13.53 9.96
CA LYS A 9 5.10 -13.67 8.62
C LYS A 9 3.99 -13.99 7.63
N LEU A 10 3.82 -13.16 6.60
CA LEU A 10 2.78 -13.34 5.57
C LEU A 10 3.31 -14.11 4.35
N ALA A 11 4.53 -13.77 3.93
CA ALA A 11 5.22 -14.40 2.81
C ALA A 11 6.74 -14.30 3.02
N GLU A 12 7.54 -14.78 2.09
CA GLU A 12 8.97 -14.56 2.14
C GLU A 12 9.27 -13.05 2.16
N ASN A 13 10.00 -12.59 3.18
CA ASN A 13 10.37 -11.18 3.39
C ASN A 13 9.19 -10.20 3.59
N ILE A 14 7.98 -10.67 3.89
CA ILE A 14 6.83 -9.81 4.18
C ILE A 14 6.28 -10.14 5.57
N TYR A 15 6.19 -9.11 6.41
CA TYR A 15 5.76 -9.22 7.79
C TYR A 15 4.64 -8.24 8.12
N GLU A 16 3.66 -8.72 8.85
CA GLU A 16 2.61 -7.93 9.47
C GLU A 16 2.98 -7.70 10.94
N MET A 17 2.72 -6.49 11.43
CA MET A 17 2.91 -6.13 12.83
C MET A 17 1.71 -5.34 13.33
N LYS A 18 1.20 -5.71 14.50
CA LYS A 18 0.22 -4.90 15.24
C LYS A 18 0.94 -4.05 16.28
N ILE A 19 0.72 -2.76 16.22
CA ILE A 19 1.40 -1.75 17.04
C ILE A 19 0.40 -1.15 18.01
N ALA A 20 0.73 -1.12 19.29
CA ALA A 20 -0.05 -0.40 20.30
C ALA A 20 0.06 1.12 20.06
N ALA A 21 -1.00 1.71 19.51
CA ALA A 21 -1.06 3.12 19.11
C ALA A 21 -2.51 3.65 19.18
N GLU A 22 -3.08 3.67 20.38
CA GLU A 22 -4.50 3.96 20.64
C GLU A 22 -4.99 5.25 19.98
N ARG A 23 -4.21 6.35 20.06
CA ARG A 23 -4.60 7.64 19.46
C ARG A 23 -4.67 7.55 17.94
N VAL A 24 -3.74 6.82 17.33
CA VAL A 24 -3.72 6.61 15.88
C VAL A 24 -4.89 5.69 15.47
N ALA A 25 -5.11 4.60 16.19
CA ALA A 25 -6.21 3.66 15.92
C ALA A 25 -7.59 4.35 15.95
N ARG A 26 -7.82 5.25 16.92
CA ARG A 26 -9.08 6.00 17.04
C ARG A 26 -9.31 7.01 15.91
N ALA A 27 -8.26 7.51 15.31
CA ALA A 27 -8.34 8.54 14.27
C ALA A 27 -8.12 8.01 12.86
N ALA A 28 -7.68 6.75 12.71
CA ALA A 28 -7.37 6.14 11.44
C ALA A 28 -8.62 5.93 10.57
N LEU A 29 -8.46 6.23 9.29
CA LEU A 29 -9.44 5.98 8.23
C LEU A 29 -8.76 5.26 7.05
N PRO A 30 -9.53 4.55 6.21
CA PRO A 30 -8.98 3.91 5.02
C PRO A 30 -8.19 4.86 4.11
N GLY A 31 -7.12 4.38 3.51
CA GLY A 31 -6.25 5.16 2.61
C GLY A 31 -5.14 5.94 3.31
N GLN A 32 -5.17 6.09 4.62
CA GLN A 32 -4.15 6.79 5.40
C GLN A 32 -2.92 5.94 5.70
N PHE A 33 -1.83 6.59 6.10
CA PHE A 33 -0.55 5.96 6.41
C PHE A 33 0.03 6.50 7.74
N VAL A 34 1.11 5.88 8.16
CA VAL A 34 1.94 6.31 9.31
C VAL A 34 3.39 6.47 8.87
N ILE A 35 4.12 7.34 9.53
CA ILE A 35 5.58 7.38 9.46
C ILE A 35 6.14 6.62 10.65
N VAL A 36 7.01 5.66 10.39
CA VAL A 36 7.63 4.83 11.43
C VAL A 36 9.14 4.99 11.47
N CYS A 37 9.72 4.84 12.66
CA CYS A 37 11.16 4.81 12.88
C CYS A 37 11.50 3.67 13.85
N ALA A 38 12.45 2.82 13.49
CA ALA A 38 12.81 1.64 14.28
C ALA A 38 13.66 1.99 15.52
N ASP A 39 14.63 2.92 15.36
CA ASP A 39 15.63 3.25 16.36
C ASP A 39 15.95 4.76 16.36
N GLU A 40 16.62 5.25 17.41
CA GLU A 40 17.06 6.64 17.49
C GLU A 40 18.06 6.95 16.37
N GLY A 41 17.78 8.02 15.60
CA GLY A 41 18.57 8.40 14.43
C GLY A 41 18.33 7.51 13.19
N GLY A 42 17.36 6.59 13.24
CA GLY A 42 16.93 5.79 12.11
C GLY A 42 16.16 6.61 11.06
N GLU A 43 16.02 6.04 9.88
CA GLU A 43 15.21 6.64 8.82
C GLU A 43 13.73 6.58 9.18
N ARG A 44 13.03 7.63 8.82
CA ARG A 44 11.57 7.73 8.89
C ARG A 44 10.98 7.23 7.58
N ILE A 45 10.19 6.16 7.65
CA ILE A 45 9.59 5.55 6.44
C ILE A 45 8.06 5.55 6.51
N PRO A 46 7.38 5.85 5.40
CA PRO A 46 5.93 5.77 5.32
C PRO A 46 5.50 4.30 5.17
N LEU A 47 4.51 3.90 5.96
CA LEU A 47 3.83 2.62 5.82
C LEU A 47 2.32 2.86 5.85
N THR A 48 1.61 2.35 4.86
CA THR A 48 0.15 2.48 4.84
C THR A 48 -0.46 1.64 5.97
N ILE A 49 -1.50 2.18 6.59
CA ILE A 49 -2.29 1.47 7.60
C ILE A 49 -3.00 0.30 6.90
N ALA A 50 -2.64 -0.93 7.29
CA ALA A 50 -3.20 -2.15 6.73
C ALA A 50 -4.48 -2.61 7.45
N ASP A 51 -4.62 -2.24 8.71
CA ASP A 51 -5.85 -2.39 9.52
C ASP A 51 -5.72 -1.58 10.81
N TYR A 52 -6.82 -1.37 11.50
CA TYR A 52 -6.84 -0.75 12.82
C TYR A 52 -7.99 -1.31 13.66
N ASP A 53 -7.75 -1.38 14.96
CA ASP A 53 -8.74 -1.83 15.95
C ASP A 53 -8.83 -0.76 17.05
N VAL A 54 -9.97 -0.08 17.10
CA VAL A 54 -10.23 1.02 18.05
C VAL A 54 -10.38 0.49 19.47
N GLU A 55 -10.97 -0.69 19.66
CA GLU A 55 -11.19 -1.29 20.98
C GLU A 55 -9.88 -1.80 21.57
N ALA A 56 -9.09 -2.50 20.76
CA ALA A 56 -7.76 -2.97 21.16
C ALA A 56 -6.70 -1.85 21.18
N GLY A 57 -6.99 -0.68 20.59
CA GLY A 57 -6.04 0.44 20.48
C GLY A 57 -4.82 0.11 19.64
N THR A 58 -4.98 -0.70 18.59
CA THR A 58 -3.87 -1.17 17.75
C THR A 58 -4.00 -0.73 16.30
N VAL A 59 -2.85 -0.53 15.66
CA VAL A 59 -2.72 -0.28 14.21
C VAL A 59 -1.86 -1.37 13.60
N THR A 60 -2.32 -1.93 12.48
CA THR A 60 -1.60 -2.95 11.73
C THR A 60 -0.84 -2.31 10.58
N ILE A 61 0.44 -2.65 10.46
CA ILE A 61 1.31 -2.30 9.33
C ILE A 61 1.85 -3.56 8.68
N VAL A 62 2.09 -3.49 7.38
CA VAL A 62 2.76 -4.57 6.63
C VAL A 62 4.01 -4.03 5.98
N THR A 63 5.12 -4.71 6.20
CA THR A 63 6.44 -4.28 5.74
C THR A 63 7.14 -5.40 4.98
N GLN A 64 7.74 -5.05 3.85
CA GLN A 64 8.61 -5.93 3.08
C GLN A 64 10.07 -5.56 3.32
N THR A 65 10.95 -6.54 3.52
CA THR A 65 12.39 -6.35 3.67
C THR A 65 13.03 -6.01 2.32
N ILE A 66 13.14 -4.72 2.01
CA ILE A 66 13.74 -4.22 0.76
C ILE A 66 15.07 -3.54 1.04
N GLY A 67 15.06 -2.53 1.91
CA GLY A 67 16.20 -1.70 2.27
C GLY A 67 16.64 -1.88 3.73
N HIS A 68 17.62 -1.10 4.16
CA HIS A 68 18.18 -1.18 5.51
C HIS A 68 17.14 -0.96 6.60
N SER A 69 16.34 0.10 6.49
CA SER A 69 15.35 0.46 7.51
C SER A 69 14.22 -0.56 7.61
N THR A 70 13.74 -1.09 6.47
CA THR A 70 12.74 -2.15 6.48
C THR A 70 13.27 -3.48 7.01
N LYS A 71 14.56 -3.80 6.78
CA LYS A 71 15.23 -4.95 7.42
C LYS A 71 15.24 -4.81 8.94
N LYS A 72 15.58 -3.60 9.47
CA LYS A 72 15.55 -3.33 10.91
C LYS A 72 14.15 -3.49 11.50
N ILE A 73 13.13 -2.88 10.87
CA ILE A 73 11.74 -3.01 11.34
C ILE A 73 11.31 -4.48 11.34
N CYS A 74 11.58 -5.21 10.25
CA CYS A 74 11.20 -6.62 10.15
C CYS A 74 12.00 -7.54 11.10
N ALA A 75 13.13 -7.10 11.65
CA ALA A 75 13.90 -7.85 12.65
C ALA A 75 13.34 -7.69 14.07
N LEU A 76 12.50 -6.69 14.33
CA LEU A 76 11.81 -6.52 15.62
C LEU A 76 10.78 -7.62 15.83
N GLU A 77 10.61 -8.05 17.08
CA GLU A 77 9.67 -9.11 17.47
C GLU A 77 8.52 -8.56 18.35
N ALA A 78 7.52 -9.39 18.59
CA ALA A 78 6.47 -9.05 19.54
C ALA A 78 7.08 -8.83 20.94
N GLY A 79 6.75 -7.69 21.54
CA GLY A 79 7.36 -7.20 22.79
C GLY A 79 8.37 -6.07 22.60
N ASP A 80 9.02 -5.98 21.44
CA ASP A 80 9.88 -4.85 21.06
C ASP A 80 9.04 -3.59 20.80
N SER A 81 9.72 -2.46 20.55
CA SER A 81 9.05 -1.19 20.31
C SER A 81 9.71 -0.40 19.20
N LEU A 82 8.88 0.29 18.41
CA LEU A 82 9.31 1.36 17.52
C LEU A 82 9.54 2.64 18.33
N VAL A 83 10.53 3.42 17.93
CA VAL A 83 10.85 4.70 18.57
C VAL A 83 9.84 5.76 18.19
N ASP A 84 9.43 5.80 16.92
CA ASP A 84 8.44 6.75 16.43
C ASP A 84 7.37 6.05 15.56
N PHE A 85 6.12 6.52 15.72
CA PHE A 85 4.94 6.06 15.01
C PHE A 85 3.96 7.22 14.88
N ALA A 86 4.20 8.06 13.88
CA ALA A 86 3.44 9.29 13.66
C ALA A 86 2.29 9.07 12.69
N GLY A 87 1.07 9.43 13.09
CA GLY A 87 -0.10 9.31 12.25
C GLY A 87 -1.42 9.44 13.01
N PRO A 88 -2.58 9.20 12.35
CA PRO A 88 -2.65 8.93 10.92
C PRO A 88 -2.28 10.15 10.09
N LEU A 89 -1.66 9.95 8.94
CA LEU A 89 -1.23 10.96 7.99
C LEU A 89 -1.89 10.73 6.62
N GLY A 90 -1.86 11.75 5.79
CA GLY A 90 -2.51 11.74 4.48
C GLY A 90 -4.02 11.93 4.57
N ARG A 91 -4.63 12.09 3.41
CA ARG A 91 -6.08 12.15 3.29
C ARG A 91 -6.67 10.74 3.28
N PRO A 92 -7.81 10.52 3.91
CA PRO A 92 -8.52 9.26 3.77
C PRO A 92 -9.04 9.10 2.33
N SER A 93 -9.38 7.88 1.95
CA SER A 93 -10.00 7.57 0.66
C SER A 93 -11.29 8.39 0.47
N GLU A 94 -11.54 8.85 -0.75
CA GLU A 94 -12.62 9.79 -1.05
C GLU A 94 -14.01 9.25 -0.68
N PHE A 95 -14.22 7.95 -0.82
CA PHE A 95 -15.49 7.29 -0.50
C PHE A 95 -15.88 7.41 0.98
N VAL A 96 -14.94 7.69 1.89
CA VAL A 96 -15.23 7.89 3.32
C VAL A 96 -16.12 9.14 3.55
N HIS A 97 -16.07 10.09 2.62
CA HIS A 97 -16.84 11.33 2.68
C HIS A 97 -18.15 11.30 1.89
N MET A 98 -18.43 10.20 1.18
CA MET A 98 -19.67 10.03 0.42
C MET A 98 -20.85 9.74 1.34
N ASN A 99 -22.05 10.16 0.94
CA ASN A 99 -23.26 9.72 1.62
C ASN A 99 -23.57 8.24 1.27
N GLU A 100 -24.38 7.58 2.10
CA GLU A 100 -24.68 6.15 1.94
C GLU A 100 -25.35 5.80 0.60
N GLU A 101 -26.17 6.66 0.06
CA GLU A 101 -26.88 6.43 -1.20
C GLU A 101 -25.89 6.45 -2.37
N GLU A 102 -25.04 7.45 -2.44
CA GLU A 102 -23.99 7.56 -3.43
C GLU A 102 -23.02 6.39 -3.32
N LEU A 103 -22.57 6.06 -2.11
CA LEU A 103 -21.63 4.97 -1.85
C LEU A 103 -22.17 3.62 -2.36
N LYS A 104 -23.44 3.31 -2.04
CA LYS A 104 -24.10 2.04 -2.42
C LYS A 104 -24.47 1.98 -3.90
N SER A 105 -24.56 3.12 -4.59
CA SER A 105 -24.84 3.16 -6.04
C SER A 105 -23.64 2.81 -6.90
N ARG A 106 -22.41 2.92 -6.37
CA ARG A 106 -21.15 2.69 -7.10
C ARG A 106 -20.66 1.24 -7.01
N LYS A 107 -20.04 0.80 -8.08
CA LYS A 107 -19.36 -0.50 -8.20
C LYS A 107 -17.86 -0.28 -8.23
N TYR A 108 -17.16 -0.87 -7.28
CA TYR A 108 -15.71 -0.69 -7.12
C TYR A 108 -14.95 -1.92 -7.58
N LEU A 109 -13.86 -1.68 -8.34
CA LEU A 109 -12.83 -2.65 -8.64
C LEU A 109 -11.53 -2.25 -7.93
N PHE A 110 -11.08 -3.06 -6.99
CA PHE A 110 -9.75 -2.89 -6.38
C PHE A 110 -8.72 -3.72 -7.13
N VAL A 111 -7.54 -3.14 -7.39
CA VAL A 111 -6.42 -3.82 -8.03
C VAL A 111 -5.18 -3.68 -7.16
N ALA A 112 -4.79 -4.78 -6.55
CA ALA A 112 -3.69 -4.84 -5.60
C ALA A 112 -2.49 -5.60 -6.19
N GLY A 113 -1.27 -5.10 -5.99
CA GLY A 113 -0.05 -5.78 -6.41
C GLY A 113 0.94 -6.02 -5.28
N GLY A 114 1.28 -7.27 -5.00
CA GLY A 114 2.22 -7.64 -3.96
C GLY A 114 1.83 -7.09 -2.60
N VAL A 115 2.74 -6.35 -1.93
CA VAL A 115 2.48 -5.71 -0.62
C VAL A 115 1.33 -4.70 -0.68
N GLY A 116 1.01 -4.15 -1.86
CA GLY A 116 -0.14 -3.26 -2.05
C GLY A 116 -1.49 -3.90 -1.73
N THR A 117 -1.56 -5.21 -1.53
CA THR A 117 -2.76 -5.90 -1.04
C THR A 117 -3.12 -5.49 0.39
N ALA A 118 -2.12 -5.25 1.23
CA ALA A 118 -2.33 -4.86 2.62
C ALA A 118 -3.07 -3.52 2.76
N PRO A 119 -2.67 -2.42 2.08
CA PRO A 119 -3.42 -1.15 2.08
C PRO A 119 -4.81 -1.22 1.45
N VAL A 120 -5.08 -2.16 0.54
CA VAL A 120 -6.42 -2.35 -0.03
C VAL A 120 -7.39 -2.96 1.00
N TYR A 121 -6.90 -3.81 1.90
CA TYR A 121 -7.75 -4.52 2.85
C TYR A 121 -8.64 -3.61 3.72
N PRO A 122 -8.13 -2.57 4.42
CA PRO A 122 -8.98 -1.70 5.23
C PRO A 122 -10.01 -0.92 4.42
N GLN A 123 -9.72 -0.63 3.14
CA GLN A 123 -10.64 0.05 2.25
C GLN A 123 -11.83 -0.85 1.89
N VAL A 124 -11.56 -2.08 1.44
CA VAL A 124 -12.60 -3.06 1.10
C VAL A 124 -13.39 -3.47 2.35
N LYS A 125 -12.73 -3.66 3.49
CA LYS A 125 -13.35 -3.94 4.80
C LYS A 125 -14.32 -2.83 5.19
N TRP A 126 -13.92 -1.57 5.07
CA TRP A 126 -14.77 -0.41 5.39
C TRP A 126 -15.98 -0.34 4.46
N LEU A 127 -15.80 -0.50 3.15
CA LEU A 127 -16.89 -0.53 2.17
C LEU A 127 -17.88 -1.67 2.46
N LYS A 128 -17.39 -2.86 2.79
CA LYS A 128 -18.23 -4.00 3.19
C LYS A 128 -19.06 -3.71 4.45
N GLN A 129 -18.47 -3.04 5.44
CA GLN A 129 -19.18 -2.63 6.67
C GLN A 129 -20.31 -1.62 6.37
N HIS A 130 -20.18 -0.84 5.26
CA HIS A 130 -21.21 0.10 4.79
C HIS A 130 -22.15 -0.50 3.73
N GLY A 131 -22.11 -1.84 3.55
CA GLY A 131 -23.02 -2.56 2.68
C GLY A 131 -22.66 -2.51 1.18
N VAL A 132 -21.40 -2.22 0.84
CA VAL A 132 -20.90 -2.21 -0.53
C VAL A 132 -20.01 -3.44 -0.78
N ASP A 133 -20.37 -4.23 -1.79
CA ASP A 133 -19.57 -5.36 -2.25
C ASP A 133 -18.59 -4.91 -3.34
N CYS A 134 -17.32 -5.31 -3.19
CA CYS A 134 -16.26 -4.94 -4.11
C CYS A 134 -15.67 -6.19 -4.79
N ASP A 135 -15.27 -6.05 -6.06
CA ASP A 135 -14.38 -7.00 -6.70
C ASP A 135 -12.93 -6.59 -6.43
N VAL A 136 -12.08 -7.56 -6.08
CA VAL A 136 -10.68 -7.32 -5.73
C VAL A 136 -9.78 -8.23 -6.55
N ILE A 137 -8.95 -7.65 -7.41
CA ILE A 137 -7.87 -8.37 -8.10
C ILE A 137 -6.62 -8.30 -7.24
N ILE A 138 -6.08 -9.45 -6.85
CA ILE A 138 -4.81 -9.55 -6.15
C ILE A 138 -3.78 -10.17 -7.09
N GLY A 139 -2.73 -9.41 -7.40
CA GLY A 139 -1.64 -9.82 -8.28
C GLY A 139 -0.34 -10.07 -7.54
N ALA A 140 0.35 -11.16 -7.90
CA ALA A 140 1.70 -11.47 -7.43
C ALA A 140 2.52 -12.16 -8.54
N LYS A 141 3.83 -12.30 -8.34
CA LYS A 141 4.67 -13.08 -9.27
C LYS A 141 4.34 -14.56 -9.22
N THR A 142 4.17 -15.09 -8.01
CA THR A 142 3.92 -16.50 -7.71
C THR A 142 2.88 -16.63 -6.59
N LYS A 143 2.30 -17.82 -6.43
CA LYS A 143 1.38 -18.14 -5.33
C LYS A 143 1.96 -17.82 -3.95
N ASP A 144 3.23 -18.12 -3.72
CA ASP A 144 3.88 -17.96 -2.41
C ASP A 144 4.08 -16.49 -2.00
N MET A 145 3.89 -15.57 -2.96
CA MET A 145 3.94 -14.12 -2.72
C MET A 145 2.55 -13.50 -2.51
N LEU A 146 1.48 -14.26 -2.60
CA LEU A 146 0.13 -13.80 -2.31
C LEU A 146 -0.05 -13.60 -0.81
N ILE A 147 -0.62 -12.47 -0.42
CA ILE A 147 -0.92 -12.15 0.98
C ILE A 147 -2.38 -11.73 1.13
N TYR A 148 -2.93 -11.86 2.32
CA TYR A 148 -4.30 -11.43 2.67
C TYR A 148 -5.43 -12.09 1.86
N ILE A 149 -5.22 -13.26 1.25
CA ILE A 149 -6.24 -13.92 0.43
C ILE A 149 -7.46 -14.30 1.29
N ASP A 150 -7.22 -14.92 2.44
CA ASP A 150 -8.30 -15.37 3.33
C ASP A 150 -9.02 -14.20 3.99
N GLU A 151 -8.27 -13.18 4.41
CA GLU A 151 -8.82 -11.96 5.01
C GLU A 151 -9.69 -11.21 3.98
N MET A 152 -9.17 -11.02 2.78
CA MET A 152 -9.84 -10.29 1.71
C MET A 152 -11.10 -11.01 1.23
N SER A 153 -11.08 -12.34 1.17
CA SER A 153 -12.23 -13.17 0.75
C SER A 153 -13.43 -13.06 1.71
N LYS A 154 -13.20 -12.59 2.95
CA LYS A 154 -14.29 -12.35 3.91
C LYS A 154 -15.00 -11.02 3.68
N VAL A 155 -14.36 -10.10 2.97
CA VAL A 155 -14.85 -8.72 2.82
C VAL A 155 -15.08 -8.31 1.36
N GLY A 156 -14.57 -9.08 0.38
CA GLY A 156 -14.72 -8.79 -1.05
C GLY A 156 -14.70 -10.05 -1.92
N ASN A 157 -15.02 -9.89 -3.19
CA ASN A 157 -14.96 -10.96 -4.20
C ASN A 157 -13.54 -11.00 -4.79
N VAL A 158 -12.74 -11.97 -4.36
CA VAL A 158 -11.31 -12.06 -4.72
C VAL A 158 -11.11 -12.76 -6.06
N HIS A 159 -10.33 -12.13 -6.93
CA HIS A 159 -9.81 -12.64 -8.18
C HIS A 159 -8.29 -12.63 -8.14
N ILE A 160 -7.65 -13.78 -8.38
CA ILE A 160 -6.19 -13.93 -8.26
C ILE A 160 -5.55 -13.93 -9.64
N ALA A 161 -4.42 -13.23 -9.78
CA ALA A 161 -3.54 -13.29 -10.93
C ALA A 161 -2.10 -13.55 -10.48
N THR A 162 -1.44 -14.55 -11.09
CA THR A 162 0.00 -14.77 -10.89
C THR A 162 0.72 -14.76 -12.22
N ASP A 163 1.88 -14.11 -12.27
CA ASP A 163 2.64 -13.96 -13.52
C ASP A 163 3.01 -15.32 -14.11
N ASP A 164 3.39 -16.27 -13.25
CA ASP A 164 3.78 -17.64 -13.64
C ASP A 164 2.60 -18.62 -13.82
N GLY A 165 1.39 -18.26 -13.33
CA GLY A 165 0.20 -19.08 -13.40
C GLY A 165 0.10 -20.17 -12.33
N THR A 166 0.85 -20.03 -11.22
CA THR A 166 0.79 -20.98 -10.09
C THR A 166 -0.50 -20.89 -9.30
N GLU A 167 -1.25 -19.78 -9.40
CA GLU A 167 -2.56 -19.60 -8.81
C GLU A 167 -3.41 -18.63 -9.64
N GLY A 168 -4.69 -18.95 -9.85
CA GLY A 168 -5.65 -18.10 -10.52
C GLY A 168 -5.37 -17.83 -12.02
N TYR A 169 -5.55 -16.60 -12.45
CA TYR A 169 -5.28 -16.17 -13.83
C TYR A 169 -3.77 -16.10 -14.08
N LYS A 170 -3.31 -16.75 -15.14
CA LYS A 170 -1.90 -16.68 -15.57
C LYS A 170 -1.64 -15.39 -16.34
N GLY A 171 -0.86 -14.49 -15.75
CA GLY A 171 -0.46 -13.22 -16.35
C GLY A 171 -0.66 -12.03 -15.43
N MET A 172 -0.49 -10.83 -15.97
CA MET A 172 -0.59 -9.58 -15.24
C MET A 172 -2.03 -9.23 -14.87
N VAL A 173 -2.20 -8.44 -13.82
CA VAL A 173 -3.52 -7.95 -13.33
C VAL A 173 -4.34 -7.27 -14.42
N THR A 174 -3.70 -6.54 -15.34
CA THR A 174 -4.38 -5.89 -16.48
C THR A 174 -5.04 -6.88 -17.44
N GLY A 175 -4.46 -8.08 -17.60
CA GLY A 175 -5.07 -9.15 -18.37
C GLY A 175 -6.33 -9.69 -17.70
N LEU A 176 -6.29 -9.88 -16.38
CA LEU A 176 -7.47 -10.29 -15.60
C LEU A 176 -8.55 -9.19 -15.59
N MET A 177 -8.16 -7.91 -15.46
CA MET A 177 -9.10 -6.79 -15.62
C MET A 177 -9.85 -6.83 -16.94
N LYS A 178 -9.11 -7.02 -18.05
CA LYS A 178 -9.73 -7.15 -19.39
C LYS A 178 -10.69 -8.34 -19.47
N LYS A 179 -10.32 -9.46 -18.86
CA LYS A 179 -11.21 -10.63 -18.80
C LYS A 179 -12.51 -10.28 -18.08
N LEU A 180 -12.46 -9.64 -16.90
CA LEU A 180 -13.66 -9.27 -16.14
C LEU A 180 -14.53 -8.24 -16.89
N VAL A 181 -13.93 -7.21 -17.49
CA VAL A 181 -14.67 -6.11 -18.10
C VAL A 181 -15.09 -6.45 -19.53
N GLU A 182 -14.16 -6.90 -20.39
CA GLU A 182 -14.41 -7.07 -21.82
C GLU A 182 -15.03 -8.43 -22.17
N VAL A 183 -14.69 -9.50 -21.42
CA VAL A 183 -15.17 -10.86 -21.70
C VAL A 183 -16.38 -11.21 -20.85
N GLU A 184 -16.33 -10.94 -19.53
CA GLU A 184 -17.43 -11.24 -18.61
C GLU A 184 -18.49 -10.11 -18.55
N GLY A 185 -18.21 -8.95 -19.15
CA GLY A 185 -19.14 -7.83 -19.24
C GLY A 185 -19.41 -7.12 -17.92
N ARG A 186 -18.51 -7.25 -16.92
CA ARG A 186 -18.65 -6.55 -15.63
C ARG A 186 -18.44 -5.05 -15.84
N LYS A 187 -19.19 -4.26 -15.11
CA LYS A 187 -19.11 -2.79 -15.13
C LYS A 187 -18.71 -2.29 -13.75
N TYR A 188 -17.77 -1.37 -13.73
CA TYR A 188 -17.32 -0.68 -12.52
C TYR A 188 -17.33 0.82 -12.75
N ASP A 189 -17.67 1.58 -11.72
CA ASP A 189 -17.68 3.05 -11.76
C ASP A 189 -16.30 3.59 -11.39
N GLU A 190 -15.59 2.89 -10.49
CA GLU A 190 -14.28 3.29 -10.03
C GLU A 190 -13.34 2.09 -9.86
N CYS A 191 -12.08 2.30 -10.27
CA CYS A 191 -10.96 1.41 -10.00
C CYS A 191 -10.03 2.06 -8.96
N VAL A 192 -9.73 1.35 -7.88
CA VAL A 192 -8.70 1.76 -6.90
C VAL A 192 -7.51 0.84 -7.05
N CYS A 193 -6.34 1.39 -7.38
CA CYS A 193 -5.14 0.59 -7.67
C CYS A 193 -4.00 0.92 -6.72
N ILE A 194 -3.46 -0.10 -6.03
CA ILE A 194 -2.35 0.02 -5.08
C ILE A 194 -1.31 -1.06 -5.35
N GLY A 195 -0.08 -0.65 -5.62
CA GLY A 195 1.02 -1.58 -5.87
C GLY A 195 2.26 -0.92 -6.49
N PRO A 196 3.09 -1.68 -7.19
CA PRO A 196 4.24 -1.12 -7.88
C PRO A 196 3.86 -0.01 -8.85
N MET A 197 4.64 1.09 -8.88
CA MET A 197 4.37 2.27 -9.70
C MET A 197 4.11 1.93 -11.18
N ILE A 198 4.89 0.99 -11.72
CA ILE A 198 4.73 0.52 -13.09
C ILE A 198 3.39 -0.21 -13.31
N MET A 199 2.94 -1.00 -12.32
CA MET A 199 1.63 -1.67 -12.39
C MET A 199 0.50 -0.65 -12.41
N MET A 200 0.54 0.34 -11.52
CA MET A 200 -0.45 1.42 -11.46
C MET A 200 -0.51 2.20 -12.78
N LYS A 201 0.63 2.51 -13.39
CA LYS A 201 0.70 3.14 -14.72
C LYS A 201 -0.07 2.32 -15.76
N PHE A 202 0.18 1.00 -15.86
CA PHE A 202 -0.50 0.15 -16.84
C PHE A 202 -1.99 -0.06 -16.53
N VAL A 203 -2.37 -0.14 -15.26
CA VAL A 203 -3.78 -0.15 -14.85
C VAL A 203 -4.48 1.12 -15.32
N CYS A 204 -3.90 2.30 -15.06
CA CYS A 204 -4.45 3.59 -15.51
C CYS A 204 -4.57 3.68 -17.03
N LEU A 205 -3.58 3.18 -17.79
CA LEU A 205 -3.68 3.13 -19.26
C LEU A 205 -4.83 2.23 -19.73
N THR A 206 -5.08 1.12 -19.02
CA THR A 206 -6.16 0.18 -19.33
C THR A 206 -7.53 0.78 -19.01
N THR A 207 -7.69 1.35 -17.82
CA THR A 207 -8.96 1.95 -17.37
C THR A 207 -9.33 3.22 -18.13
N LYS A 208 -8.32 3.97 -18.60
CA LYS A 208 -8.55 5.15 -19.45
C LYS A 208 -9.27 4.82 -20.75
N ALA A 209 -8.98 3.65 -21.35
CA ALA A 209 -9.67 3.18 -22.54
C ALA A 209 -11.15 2.84 -22.29
N TRP A 210 -11.51 2.58 -21.05
CA TRP A 210 -12.88 2.29 -20.61
C TRP A 210 -13.58 3.51 -19.99
N GLU A 211 -12.93 4.66 -19.96
CA GLU A 211 -13.42 5.88 -19.28
C GLU A 211 -13.78 5.64 -17.79
N MET A 212 -13.16 4.62 -17.18
CA MET A 212 -13.38 4.25 -15.80
C MET A 212 -12.54 5.15 -14.87
N GLN A 213 -13.18 5.86 -13.94
CA GLN A 213 -12.46 6.62 -12.91
C GLN A 213 -11.44 5.73 -12.22
N THR A 214 -10.21 6.24 -12.01
CA THR A 214 -9.14 5.43 -11.43
C THR A 214 -8.36 6.21 -10.40
N THR A 215 -8.42 5.73 -9.18
CA THR A 215 -7.67 6.24 -8.04
C THR A 215 -6.43 5.38 -7.82
N VAL A 216 -5.26 6.00 -7.64
CA VAL A 216 -4.00 5.31 -7.34
C VAL A 216 -3.42 5.81 -6.02
N SER A 217 -2.93 4.91 -5.18
CA SER A 217 -2.23 5.27 -3.94
C SER A 217 -0.72 5.26 -4.19
N LEU A 218 -0.10 6.45 -4.19
CA LEU A 218 1.30 6.63 -4.56
C LEU A 218 2.25 6.36 -3.40
N ASN A 219 3.26 5.54 -3.66
CA ASN A 219 4.37 5.29 -2.75
C ASN A 219 5.55 6.19 -3.10
N ALA A 220 5.49 7.46 -2.70
CA ALA A 220 6.57 8.42 -2.88
C ALA A 220 7.57 8.39 -1.71
N LEU A 221 8.83 8.81 -1.95
CA LEU A 221 9.80 9.04 -0.88
C LEU A 221 9.25 10.10 0.08
N MET A 222 9.16 9.77 1.36
CA MET A 222 8.72 10.68 2.42
C MET A 222 9.77 10.73 3.54
N VAL A 223 9.94 11.91 4.13
CA VAL A 223 10.82 12.13 5.29
C VAL A 223 10.02 12.66 6.47
N ASP A 224 9.34 13.76 6.27
CA ASP A 224 8.59 14.49 7.30
C ASP A 224 7.14 14.00 7.43
N GLY A 225 6.42 13.83 6.33
CA GLY A 225 5.04 13.35 6.31
C GLY A 225 3.98 14.43 6.55
N THR A 226 4.37 15.71 6.76
CA THR A 226 3.47 16.82 7.09
C THR A 226 3.44 17.95 6.05
N GLY A 227 4.09 17.73 4.88
CA GLY A 227 4.10 18.70 3.77
C GLY A 227 5.22 19.73 3.82
N MET A 228 6.09 19.70 4.83
CA MET A 228 7.11 20.75 5.01
C MET A 228 8.36 20.54 4.14
N CYS A 229 8.83 19.30 4.00
CA CYS A 229 10.14 19.03 3.35
C CYS A 229 10.07 18.95 1.82
N GLY A 230 8.89 18.75 1.22
CA GLY A 230 8.71 18.63 -0.22
C GLY A 230 9.34 17.38 -0.87
N ALA A 231 9.83 16.41 -0.09
CA ALA A 231 10.45 15.20 -0.61
C ALA A 231 9.46 14.34 -1.42
N CYS A 232 8.20 14.29 -1.01
CA CYS A 232 7.14 13.48 -1.59
C CYS A 232 6.36 14.17 -2.73
N ARG A 233 6.91 15.23 -3.35
CA ARG A 233 6.21 15.91 -4.43
C ARG A 233 6.00 15.01 -5.64
N VAL A 234 4.86 15.18 -6.28
CA VAL A 234 4.42 14.47 -7.49
C VAL A 234 3.69 15.44 -8.41
N SER A 235 3.78 15.24 -9.72
CA SER A 235 3.01 16.02 -10.71
C SER A 235 1.70 15.30 -11.02
N VAL A 236 0.58 15.99 -10.77
CA VAL A 236 -0.78 15.49 -11.04
C VAL A 236 -1.55 16.61 -11.77
N GLY A 237 -2.03 16.34 -12.98
CA GLY A 237 -2.75 17.32 -13.80
C GLY A 237 -1.93 18.57 -14.08
N GLY A 238 -0.61 18.45 -14.22
CA GLY A 238 0.32 19.58 -14.42
C GLY A 238 0.58 20.44 -13.18
N LYS A 239 0.08 20.06 -12.01
CA LYS A 239 0.34 20.74 -10.73
C LYS A 239 1.27 19.89 -9.86
N THR A 240 2.15 20.56 -9.11
CA THR A 240 2.95 19.90 -8.08
C THR A 240 2.13 19.76 -6.81
N LEU A 241 1.93 18.52 -6.37
CA LEU A 241 1.26 18.14 -5.12
C LEU A 241 2.22 17.37 -4.20
N PHE A 242 1.86 17.27 -2.93
CA PHE A 242 2.65 16.54 -1.93
C PHE A 242 1.88 15.29 -1.49
N THR A 243 2.42 14.11 -1.81
CA THR A 243 1.78 12.83 -1.52
C THR A 243 1.37 12.67 -0.04
N CYS A 244 2.14 13.26 0.88
CA CYS A 244 1.87 13.12 2.31
C CYS A 244 0.70 13.98 2.84
N VAL A 245 0.28 15.03 2.15
CA VAL A 245 -0.79 15.94 2.62
C VAL A 245 -1.91 16.14 1.59
N ASP A 246 -1.61 16.04 0.28
CA ASP A 246 -2.61 16.11 -0.78
C ASP A 246 -3.15 14.73 -1.17
N GLY A 247 -2.39 13.66 -0.89
CA GLY A 247 -2.68 12.26 -1.14
C GLY A 247 -2.73 11.43 0.16
N PRO A 248 -2.36 10.16 0.12
CA PRO A 248 -1.56 9.47 -0.92
C PRO A 248 -2.33 9.08 -2.19
N GLU A 249 -3.65 9.20 -2.19
CA GLU A 249 -4.51 8.82 -3.30
C GLU A 249 -4.73 9.99 -4.27
N PHE A 250 -4.62 9.71 -5.57
CA PHE A 250 -4.76 10.68 -6.65
C PHE A 250 -5.49 10.09 -7.84
N ASP A 251 -6.09 10.96 -8.69
CA ASP A 251 -6.57 10.58 -10.02
C ASP A 251 -5.41 10.03 -10.86
N GLY A 252 -5.41 8.71 -11.05
CA GLY A 252 -4.34 8.01 -11.73
C GLY A 252 -4.17 8.41 -13.21
N HIS A 253 -5.23 8.93 -13.85
CA HIS A 253 -5.16 9.41 -15.23
C HIS A 253 -4.42 10.74 -15.37
N GLN A 254 -4.20 11.46 -14.26
CA GLN A 254 -3.51 12.75 -14.23
C GLN A 254 -2.09 12.67 -13.64
N VAL A 255 -1.69 11.53 -13.07
CA VAL A 255 -0.35 11.34 -12.49
C VAL A 255 0.72 11.26 -13.58
N ASP A 256 1.81 12.02 -13.44
CA ASP A 256 3.04 11.79 -14.21
C ASP A 256 3.84 10.63 -13.60
N PHE A 257 3.50 9.42 -14.04
CA PHE A 257 4.18 8.21 -13.56
C PHE A 257 5.66 8.14 -13.93
N ASP A 258 6.07 8.75 -15.05
CA ASP A 258 7.46 8.72 -15.48
C ASP A 258 8.32 9.61 -14.58
N GLU A 259 7.82 10.77 -14.19
CA GLU A 259 8.46 11.60 -13.17
C GLU A 259 8.48 10.88 -11.82
N ALA A 260 7.36 10.33 -11.37
CA ALA A 260 7.24 9.63 -10.09
C ALA A 260 8.22 8.46 -9.99
N MET A 261 8.38 7.64 -11.03
CA MET A 261 9.35 6.55 -11.07
C MET A 261 10.81 7.03 -11.06
N ARG A 262 11.13 8.12 -11.79
CA ARG A 262 12.48 8.73 -11.75
C ARG A 262 12.81 9.22 -10.34
N ARG A 263 11.86 9.84 -9.65
CA ARG A 263 12.04 10.30 -8.27
C ARG A 263 12.19 9.16 -7.29
N GLN A 264 11.41 8.10 -7.40
CA GLN A 264 11.54 6.90 -6.58
C GLN A 264 12.90 6.20 -6.75
N ALA A 265 13.52 6.34 -7.92
CA ALA A 265 14.82 5.75 -8.21
C ALA A 265 16.02 6.62 -7.79
N MET A 266 15.79 7.84 -7.28
CA MET A 266 16.82 8.88 -7.07
C MET A 266 17.99 8.40 -6.19
N TYR A 267 17.71 7.63 -5.14
CA TYR A 267 18.73 7.16 -4.17
C TYR A 267 19.10 5.67 -4.31
N LYS A 268 18.59 4.97 -5.32
CA LYS A 268 18.86 3.52 -5.49
C LYS A 268 20.33 3.14 -5.50
N ASN A 269 21.17 3.96 -6.12
CA ASN A 269 22.62 3.69 -6.16
C ASN A 269 23.27 3.85 -4.79
N GLN A 270 22.89 4.88 -4.03
CA GLN A 270 23.38 5.12 -2.67
C GLN A 270 22.94 4.01 -1.72
N GLU A 271 21.65 3.62 -1.80
CA GLU A 271 21.10 2.51 -1.02
C GLU A 271 21.80 1.18 -1.31
N ARG A 272 22.11 0.91 -2.59
CA ARG A 272 22.87 -0.29 -2.98
C ARG A 272 24.26 -0.28 -2.39
N LEU A 273 25.02 0.82 -2.53
CA LEU A 273 26.36 0.98 -1.99
C LEU A 273 26.39 0.87 -0.46
N ASP A 274 25.39 1.44 0.24
CA ASP A 274 25.29 1.34 1.69
C ASP A 274 25.03 -0.10 2.13
N ASN A 275 24.13 -0.82 1.46
CA ASN A 275 23.88 -2.23 1.73
C ASN A 275 25.14 -3.10 1.52
N GLU A 276 25.86 -2.92 0.39
CA GLU A 276 27.10 -3.64 0.09
C GLU A 276 28.19 -3.37 1.15
N ASN A 277 28.39 -2.10 1.55
CA ASN A 277 29.37 -1.71 2.57
C ASN A 277 29.05 -2.28 3.97
N ARG A 278 27.77 -2.40 4.32
CA ARG A 278 27.34 -2.97 5.60
C ARG A 278 27.48 -4.49 5.65
N GLU A 279 27.21 -5.19 4.54
CA GLU A 279 27.44 -6.63 4.41
C GLU A 279 28.92 -6.96 4.52
N HIS A 280 29.82 -6.15 3.92
CA HIS A 280 31.26 -6.29 4.07
C HIS A 280 31.74 -6.10 5.52
N LYS A 281 31.20 -5.11 6.25
CA LYS A 281 31.55 -4.89 7.66
C LYS A 281 31.10 -6.06 8.54
N CYS A 282 29.93 -6.64 8.30
CA CYS A 282 29.42 -7.77 9.06
C CYS A 282 30.32 -9.02 8.90
N ASN A 283 30.83 -9.26 7.70
CA ASN A 283 31.74 -10.38 7.42
C ASN A 283 33.16 -10.18 7.99
N CYS A 284 33.61 -8.96 8.27
CA CYS A 284 34.93 -8.68 8.86
C CYS A 284 34.97 -8.85 10.39
N TYR A 285 33.85 -8.85 11.08
CA TYR A 285 33.73 -9.05 12.54
C TYR A 285 33.42 -10.49 12.95
N GLY A 286 33.25 -11.40 12.00
CA GLY A 286 32.89 -12.81 12.18
C GLY A 286 34.11 -13.78 12.09
N LYS A 287 35.34 -13.34 12.49
CA LYS A 287 36.51 -14.23 12.65
C LYS A 287 37.04 -14.08 14.05
#